data_65c05a99acbefd1d9a313be8f4eb20b0
#
_entry.id   65c05a99acbefd1d9a313be8f4eb20b0
#
_cell.length_a   1.000
_cell.length_b   1.000
_cell.length_c   1.000
_cell.angle_alpha   90.00
_cell.angle_beta   90.00
_cell.angle_gamma   90.00
#
_symmetry.space_group_name_H-M   'P 1'
#
loop_
_entity.id
_entity.type
_entity.pdbx_description
1 polymer ?
#
loop_
_entity_poly.entity_id
_entity_poly.type
_entity_poly.pdbx_seq_one_letter_code
_entity_poly.pdbx_strand_id
1 'polypeptide(L)'
;MQRFGNANKATSLNKQDWAILATTSGFKFCLVAFYMIGLITMLKELGFNLKQLSWFYLLGGMEMAKFIVSPLIERYRLKRIGQFRGWLCLSSLIIFIALFMLHFIQPQQDFTLLMVACVLLNLSSLFFGCAALGLTCSILPFEQHGFGGVIQVIAGRVGKMLGGGLVLLIYHYYGWQSAVDLMSVFALLLILQISLYAEPVIVAEPQNNQLRFLFTRFFHFWRQPHISFRWLILLLFIFIPSGMVVSSFIPRLNALGWSSQHIGLLLSVFEPLCAIAFTPLSGILLKKYSRVSVSQWVLLSQIFAFCLFILFEYVGTDFPYLIAIPILLLSITYALLVPCLLAIILDYSSKAYATLDSSLQFSVALLGAYLAGFISLRLINTWGYVTVYWIVTIIAFTIWYFFKSYNQKS
;
A
#
# COMPACT_ATOMS: atom_id res chain seq x y z
N MET A 1 13.40 -12.95 -39.04
CA MET A 1 12.18 -13.75 -38.79
C MET A 1 12.57 -15.21 -38.63
N GLN A 2 12.55 -15.77 -37.44
CA GLN A 2 12.75 -17.15 -36.97
C GLN A 2 13.76 -17.18 -35.79
N ARG A 3 13.23 -16.86 -34.59
CA ARG A 3 13.80 -17.30 -33.28
C ARG A 3 12.88 -16.91 -32.10
N PHE A 4 11.56 -16.90 -32.30
CA PHE A 4 10.54 -16.75 -31.24
C PHE A 4 9.60 -17.94 -31.12
N GLY A 5 10.11 -19.14 -31.35
CA GLY A 5 9.33 -20.37 -31.19
C GLY A 5 9.99 -21.27 -30.17
N ASN A 6 9.63 -21.12 -28.86
CA ASN A 6 9.63 -22.18 -27.82
C ASN A 6 9.67 -21.62 -26.38
N ALA A 7 9.09 -20.46 -26.11
CA ALA A 7 8.95 -19.91 -24.74
C ALA A 7 7.47 -19.84 -24.29
N ASN A 8 6.56 -20.57 -24.89
CA ASN A 8 5.14 -20.57 -24.54
C ASN A 8 4.68 -21.89 -23.93
N LYS A 9 5.21 -22.27 -22.76
CA LYS A 9 4.37 -22.84 -21.70
C LYS A 9 4.27 -21.73 -20.65
N ALA A 10 3.23 -20.90 -20.75
CA ALA A 10 2.76 -20.09 -19.64
C ALA A 10 2.47 -21.08 -18.50
N THR A 11 3.42 -21.26 -17.59
CA THR A 11 3.24 -22.06 -16.38
C THR A 11 2.14 -21.37 -15.60
N SER A 12 0.94 -21.95 -15.65
CA SER A 12 -0.18 -21.48 -14.83
C SER A 12 0.30 -21.48 -13.38
N LEU A 13 0.21 -20.32 -12.74
CA LEU A 13 0.57 -20.16 -11.34
C LEU A 13 -0.17 -21.21 -10.50
N ASN A 14 0.57 -21.87 -9.64
CA ASN A 14 0.01 -22.87 -8.73
C ASN A 14 -0.85 -22.18 -7.66
N LYS A 15 -1.78 -22.89 -7.03
CA LYS A 15 -2.57 -22.39 -5.91
C LYS A 15 -1.69 -21.85 -4.77
N GLN A 16 -0.51 -22.45 -4.55
CA GLN A 16 0.47 -21.98 -3.58
C GLN A 16 1.04 -20.60 -3.91
N ASP A 17 1.27 -20.30 -5.20
CA ASP A 17 1.77 -18.99 -5.62
C ASP A 17 0.73 -17.89 -5.33
N TRP A 18 -0.53 -18.16 -5.62
CA TRP A 18 -1.62 -17.23 -5.31
C TRP A 18 -1.82 -17.04 -3.81
N ALA A 19 -1.73 -18.14 -3.04
CA ALA A 19 -1.83 -18.08 -1.59
C ALA A 19 -0.72 -17.22 -0.98
N ILE A 20 0.55 -17.42 -1.40
CA ILE A 20 1.69 -16.66 -0.88
C ILE A 20 1.59 -15.17 -1.25
N LEU A 21 1.14 -14.83 -2.48
CA LEU A 21 0.92 -13.45 -2.88
C LEU A 21 -0.17 -12.77 -2.04
N ALA A 22 -1.27 -13.46 -1.77
CA ALA A 22 -2.36 -12.94 -0.96
C ALA A 22 -1.90 -12.75 0.50
N THR A 23 -1.31 -13.75 1.11
CA THR A 23 -0.93 -13.71 2.54
C THR A 23 0.19 -12.75 2.82
N THR A 24 1.22 -12.65 1.95
CA THR A 24 2.29 -11.65 2.11
C THR A 24 1.77 -10.23 1.99
N SER A 25 0.88 -9.98 1.02
CA SER A 25 0.24 -8.66 0.89
C SER A 25 -0.69 -8.36 2.07
N GLY A 26 -1.53 -9.32 2.47
CA GLY A 26 -2.43 -9.19 3.61
C GLY A 26 -1.66 -8.90 4.91
N PHE A 27 -0.63 -9.67 5.20
CA PHE A 27 0.20 -9.50 6.40
C PHE A 27 0.94 -8.16 6.41
N LYS A 28 1.46 -7.73 5.26
CA LYS A 28 2.09 -6.41 5.15
C LYS A 28 1.13 -5.29 5.57
N PHE A 29 -0.09 -5.28 5.02
CA PHE A 29 -1.08 -4.26 5.38
C PHE A 29 -1.65 -4.46 6.79
N CYS A 30 -1.65 -5.69 7.31
CA CYS A 30 -1.96 -5.98 8.70
C CYS A 30 -0.94 -5.30 9.63
N LEU A 31 0.36 -5.43 9.36
CA LEU A 31 1.41 -4.75 10.12
C LEU A 31 1.28 -3.22 10.04
N VAL A 32 1.09 -2.68 8.83
CA VAL A 32 0.92 -1.23 8.64
C VAL A 32 -0.28 -0.72 9.46
N ALA A 33 -1.41 -1.43 9.42
CA ALA A 33 -2.59 -1.07 10.20
C ALA A 33 -2.36 -1.24 11.70
N PHE A 34 -1.64 -2.27 12.12
CA PHE A 34 -1.28 -2.49 13.51
C PHE A 34 -0.52 -1.30 14.08
N TYR A 35 0.57 -0.84 13.46
CA TYR A 35 1.34 0.26 14.04
C TYR A 35 0.77 1.65 13.75
N MET A 36 0.03 1.87 12.66
CA MET A 36 -0.54 3.19 12.34
C MET A 36 -1.92 3.44 12.98
N ILE A 37 -2.68 2.39 13.24
CA ILE A 37 -4.03 2.48 13.82
C ILE A 37 -4.03 1.83 15.20
N GLY A 38 -3.74 0.53 15.28
CA GLY A 38 -3.82 -0.25 16.51
C GLY A 38 -2.91 0.29 17.59
N LEU A 39 -1.60 0.29 17.36
CA LEU A 39 -0.59 0.70 18.34
C LEU A 39 -0.77 2.14 18.80
N ILE A 40 -0.98 3.08 17.85
CA ILE A 40 -1.15 4.51 18.21
C ILE A 40 -2.42 4.70 19.07
N THR A 41 -3.50 4.01 18.77
CA THR A 41 -4.73 4.07 19.57
C THR A 41 -4.52 3.50 20.96
N MET A 42 -3.90 2.32 21.07
CA MET A 42 -3.59 1.70 22.36
C MET A 42 -2.69 2.57 23.22
N LEU A 43 -1.62 3.18 22.64
CA LEU A 43 -0.73 4.08 23.35
C LEU A 43 -1.44 5.37 23.79
N LYS A 44 -2.36 5.89 22.97
CA LYS A 44 -3.18 7.05 23.35
C LYS A 44 -4.06 6.75 24.55
N GLU A 45 -4.69 5.58 24.60
CA GLU A 45 -5.51 5.15 25.74
C GLU A 45 -4.67 4.91 27.00
N LEU A 46 -3.40 4.50 26.85
CA LEU A 46 -2.43 4.38 27.94
C LEU A 46 -1.88 5.74 28.43
N GLY A 47 -2.35 6.88 27.89
CA GLY A 47 -2.02 8.21 28.35
C GLY A 47 -0.80 8.86 27.66
N PHE A 48 -0.30 8.32 26.57
CA PHE A 48 0.79 8.94 25.81
C PHE A 48 0.35 10.27 25.19
N ASN A 49 1.20 11.30 25.33
CA ASN A 49 0.93 12.62 24.76
C ASN A 49 1.19 12.66 23.24
N LEU A 50 0.62 13.68 22.58
CA LEU A 50 0.74 13.84 21.13
C LEU A 50 2.20 13.93 20.62
N LYS A 51 3.11 14.50 21.43
CA LYS A 51 4.53 14.58 21.08
C LYS A 51 5.19 13.20 21.03
N GLN A 52 4.85 12.33 21.97
CA GLN A 52 5.34 10.94 21.98
C GLN A 52 4.75 10.15 20.82
N LEU A 53 3.43 10.29 20.56
CA LEU A 53 2.76 9.61 19.45
C LEU A 53 3.28 10.05 18.08
N SER A 54 3.75 11.28 17.91
CA SER A 54 4.30 11.78 16.64
C SER A 54 5.52 10.98 16.16
N TRP A 55 6.31 10.39 17.05
CA TRP A 55 7.42 9.51 16.66
C TRP A 55 6.95 8.25 15.94
N PHE A 56 5.81 7.68 16.36
CA PHE A 56 5.25 6.49 15.72
C PHE A 56 4.70 6.79 14.32
N TYR A 57 4.12 7.98 14.13
CA TYR A 57 3.75 8.45 12.79
C TYR A 57 4.96 8.61 11.87
N LEU A 58 6.07 9.14 12.40
CA LEU A 58 7.31 9.28 11.63
C LEU A 58 7.86 7.91 11.19
N LEU A 59 7.82 6.91 12.09
CA LEU A 59 8.22 5.55 11.76
C LEU A 59 7.35 4.96 10.64
N GLY A 60 6.04 5.18 10.65
CA GLY A 60 5.16 4.77 9.56
C GLY A 60 5.55 5.34 8.19
N GLY A 61 6.12 6.54 8.16
CA GLY A 61 6.66 7.17 6.95
C GLY A 61 7.86 6.44 6.33
N MET A 62 8.53 5.54 7.06
CA MET A 62 9.64 4.73 6.53
C MET A 62 9.22 3.85 5.33
N GLU A 63 7.93 3.52 5.19
CA GLU A 63 7.41 2.78 4.02
C GLU A 63 7.72 3.46 2.67
N MET A 64 7.96 4.77 2.64
CA MET A 64 8.40 5.48 1.44
C MET A 64 9.86 5.19 1.07
N ALA A 65 10.67 4.70 2.00
CA ALA A 65 12.10 4.46 1.80
C ALA A 65 12.41 3.10 1.12
N LYS A 66 11.43 2.47 0.47
CA LYS A 66 11.60 1.18 -0.22
C LYS A 66 12.72 1.20 -1.26
N PHE A 67 12.89 2.32 -1.95
CA PHE A 67 13.93 2.48 -2.96
C PHE A 67 15.36 2.43 -2.36
N ILE A 68 15.52 2.72 -1.05
CA ILE A 68 16.81 2.63 -0.35
C ILE A 68 17.16 1.17 -0.02
N VAL A 69 16.14 0.36 0.33
CA VAL A 69 16.30 -1.01 0.78
C VAL A 69 16.32 -2.00 -0.40
N SER A 70 15.58 -1.72 -1.46
CA SER A 70 15.47 -2.61 -2.61
C SER A 70 16.81 -2.98 -3.27
N PRO A 71 17.84 -2.10 -3.36
CA PRO A 71 19.17 -2.49 -3.85
C PRO A 71 19.84 -3.57 -3.01
N LEU A 72 19.60 -3.59 -1.70
CA LEU A 72 20.17 -4.61 -0.80
C LEU A 72 19.55 -5.98 -1.08
N ILE A 73 18.23 -6.03 -1.28
CA ILE A 73 17.50 -7.27 -1.60
C ILE A 73 17.95 -7.84 -2.95
N GLU A 74 18.14 -6.98 -3.95
CA GLU A 74 18.63 -7.41 -5.26
C GLU A 74 20.08 -7.91 -5.22
N ARG A 75 20.96 -7.27 -4.42
CA ARG A 75 22.36 -7.66 -4.31
C ARG A 75 22.55 -8.96 -3.54
N TYR A 76 21.92 -9.09 -2.37
CA TYR A 76 22.13 -10.21 -1.46
C TYR A 76 21.07 -11.29 -1.67
N ARG A 77 21.18 -11.98 -2.80
CA ARG A 77 20.31 -13.12 -3.13
C ARG A 77 20.68 -14.34 -2.30
N LEU A 78 19.76 -14.82 -1.50
CA LEU A 78 19.95 -16.03 -0.69
C LEU A 78 19.72 -17.28 -1.56
N LYS A 79 20.64 -17.54 -2.50
CA LYS A 79 20.51 -18.57 -3.56
C LYS A 79 20.10 -19.97 -3.07
N ARG A 80 20.42 -20.33 -1.81
CA ARG A 80 20.10 -21.65 -1.25
C ARG A 80 18.65 -21.78 -0.78
N ILE A 81 18.00 -20.66 -0.41
CA ILE A 81 16.66 -20.63 0.20
C ILE A 81 15.61 -20.09 -0.79
N GLY A 82 16.04 -19.44 -1.84
CA GLY A 82 15.25 -18.66 -2.79
C GLY A 82 15.62 -17.17 -2.74
N GLN A 83 15.42 -16.47 -3.84
CA GLN A 83 15.84 -15.07 -3.94
C GLN A 83 15.03 -14.16 -3.00
N PHE A 84 13.71 -14.26 -3.05
CA PHE A 84 12.79 -13.45 -2.24
C PHE A 84 12.31 -14.18 -0.99
N ARG A 85 12.14 -15.50 -1.06
CA ARG A 85 11.75 -16.33 0.06
C ARG A 85 12.68 -16.16 1.26
N GLY A 86 14.00 -16.12 1.02
CA GLY A 86 14.97 -15.94 2.09
C GLY A 86 14.81 -14.59 2.83
N TRP A 87 14.57 -13.51 2.09
CA TRP A 87 14.29 -12.20 2.67
C TRP A 87 12.95 -12.14 3.38
N LEU A 88 11.91 -12.78 2.82
CA LEU A 88 10.60 -12.90 3.46
C LEU A 88 10.70 -13.65 4.79
N CYS A 89 11.41 -14.79 4.84
CA CYS A 89 11.65 -15.55 6.07
C CYS A 89 12.42 -14.73 7.11
N LEU A 90 13.53 -14.10 6.71
CA LEU A 90 14.36 -13.31 7.61
C LEU A 90 13.57 -12.13 8.20
N SER A 91 12.89 -11.38 7.34
CA SER A 91 12.10 -10.22 7.77
C SER A 91 10.94 -10.65 8.69
N SER A 92 10.22 -11.73 8.34
CA SER A 92 9.13 -12.24 9.18
C SER A 92 9.62 -12.73 10.53
N LEU A 93 10.82 -13.34 10.61
CA LEU A 93 11.42 -13.75 11.87
C LEU A 93 11.75 -12.55 12.75
N ILE A 94 12.33 -11.48 12.17
CA ILE A 94 12.64 -10.26 12.93
C ILE A 94 11.34 -9.56 13.37
N ILE A 95 10.30 -9.54 12.52
CA ILE A 95 8.96 -9.03 12.87
C ILE A 95 8.39 -9.82 14.06
N PHE A 96 8.47 -11.16 14.02
CA PHE A 96 8.02 -12.00 15.12
C PHE A 96 8.78 -11.70 16.41
N ILE A 97 10.11 -11.59 16.36
CA ILE A 97 10.93 -11.22 17.52
C ILE A 97 10.53 -9.84 18.05
N ALA A 98 10.33 -8.85 17.19
CA ALA A 98 9.94 -7.51 17.61
C ALA A 98 8.53 -7.50 18.27
N LEU A 99 7.58 -8.25 17.72
CA LEU A 99 6.25 -8.42 18.34
C LEU A 99 6.35 -9.17 19.67
N PHE A 100 7.17 -10.22 19.74
CA PHE A 100 7.39 -10.98 20.99
C PHE A 100 8.06 -10.11 22.06
N MET A 101 8.97 -9.20 21.69
CA MET A 101 9.52 -8.21 22.62
C MET A 101 8.41 -7.28 23.16
N LEU A 102 7.47 -6.84 22.29
CA LEU A 102 6.37 -5.97 22.72
C LEU A 102 5.45 -6.63 23.75
N HIS A 103 5.35 -7.96 23.80
CA HIS A 103 4.59 -8.69 24.81
C HIS A 103 5.08 -8.42 26.22
N PHE A 104 6.41 -8.34 26.44
CA PHE A 104 7.03 -8.15 27.76
C PHE A 104 7.18 -6.67 28.13
N ILE A 105 6.98 -5.76 27.21
CA ILE A 105 7.15 -4.33 27.43
C ILE A 105 5.91 -3.76 28.13
N GLN A 106 6.15 -3.02 29.20
CA GLN A 106 5.15 -2.14 29.80
C GLN A 106 5.29 -0.74 29.16
N PRO A 107 4.39 -0.34 28.23
CA PRO A 107 4.61 0.85 27.40
C PRO A 107 4.88 2.13 28.19
N GLN A 108 4.26 2.28 29.36
CA GLN A 108 4.37 3.46 30.20
C GLN A 108 5.73 3.56 30.92
N GLN A 109 6.38 2.43 31.21
CA GLN A 109 7.65 2.38 31.96
C GLN A 109 8.85 2.30 31.01
N ASP A 110 8.72 1.54 29.92
CA ASP A 110 9.83 1.15 29.04
C ASP A 110 9.76 1.83 27.66
N PHE A 111 9.54 3.15 27.64
CA PHE A 111 9.37 3.90 26.39
C PHE A 111 10.52 3.69 25.39
N THR A 112 11.77 3.64 25.86
CA THR A 112 12.94 3.42 24.99
C THR A 112 12.92 2.04 24.35
N LEU A 113 12.59 1.00 25.11
CA LEU A 113 12.51 -0.37 24.62
C LEU A 113 11.33 -0.53 23.65
N LEU A 114 10.20 0.12 23.92
CA LEU A 114 9.06 0.22 23.02
C LEU A 114 9.47 0.83 21.67
N MET A 115 10.21 1.93 21.69
CA MET A 115 10.70 2.58 20.45
C MET A 115 11.64 1.68 19.68
N VAL A 116 12.57 0.98 20.34
CA VAL A 116 13.49 0.02 19.68
C VAL A 116 12.69 -1.10 19.01
N ALA A 117 11.73 -1.71 19.70
CA ALA A 117 10.88 -2.75 19.12
C ALA A 117 10.08 -2.24 17.90
N CYS A 118 9.53 -1.01 17.97
CA CYS A 118 8.82 -0.39 16.87
C CYS A 118 9.72 -0.05 15.68
N VAL A 119 10.95 0.39 15.90
CA VAL A 119 11.94 0.61 14.84
C VAL A 119 12.29 -0.71 14.15
N LEU A 120 12.55 -1.78 14.91
CA LEU A 120 12.81 -3.11 14.35
C LEU A 120 11.62 -3.62 13.56
N LEU A 121 10.40 -3.46 14.06
CA LEU A 121 9.17 -3.86 13.38
C LEU A 121 9.01 -3.13 12.04
N ASN A 122 9.15 -1.80 12.03
CA ASN A 122 8.99 -0.99 10.82
C ASN A 122 10.08 -1.26 9.79
N LEU A 123 11.34 -1.34 10.22
CA LEU A 123 12.46 -1.65 9.32
C LEU A 123 12.28 -3.02 8.69
N SER A 124 11.91 -4.03 9.48
CA SER A 124 11.67 -5.39 8.96
C SER A 124 10.44 -5.44 8.05
N SER A 125 9.37 -4.70 8.34
CA SER A 125 8.21 -4.54 7.48
C SER A 125 8.58 -3.92 6.12
N LEU A 126 9.51 -2.97 6.11
CA LEU A 126 10.04 -2.37 4.88
C LEU A 126 10.76 -3.39 4.00
N PHE A 127 11.68 -4.21 4.57
CA PHE A 127 12.35 -5.30 3.86
C PHE A 127 11.35 -6.35 3.37
N PHE A 128 10.41 -6.75 4.23
CA PHE A 128 9.35 -7.68 3.90
C PHE A 128 8.51 -7.20 2.72
N GLY A 129 8.06 -5.94 2.75
CA GLY A 129 7.26 -5.34 1.68
C GLY A 129 7.99 -5.24 0.35
N CYS A 130 9.30 -4.94 0.36
CA CYS A 130 10.13 -4.93 -0.84
C CYS A 130 10.30 -6.34 -1.41
N ALA A 131 10.58 -7.35 -0.57
CA ALA A 131 10.73 -8.74 -1.01
C ALA A 131 9.41 -9.31 -1.56
N ALA A 132 8.28 -9.01 -0.92
CA ALA A 132 6.95 -9.41 -1.40
C ALA A 132 6.61 -8.82 -2.77
N LEU A 133 6.94 -7.53 -2.98
CA LEU A 133 6.73 -6.88 -4.27
C LEU A 133 7.66 -7.44 -5.36
N GLY A 134 8.93 -7.72 -5.01
CA GLY A 134 9.88 -8.37 -5.90
C GLY A 134 9.43 -9.78 -6.30
N LEU A 135 8.95 -10.57 -5.34
CA LEU A 135 8.37 -11.90 -5.62
C LEU A 135 7.18 -11.77 -6.58
N THR A 136 6.26 -10.84 -6.32
CA THR A 136 5.11 -10.58 -7.18
C THR A 136 5.52 -10.29 -8.62
N CYS A 137 6.46 -9.36 -8.81
CA CYS A 137 6.96 -8.98 -10.14
C CYS A 137 7.62 -10.16 -10.86
N SER A 138 8.28 -11.03 -10.10
CA SER A 138 9.07 -12.14 -10.67
C SER A 138 8.21 -13.31 -11.11
N ILE A 139 7.18 -13.68 -10.33
CA ILE A 139 6.40 -14.89 -10.58
C ILE A 139 5.16 -14.64 -11.45
N LEU A 140 4.60 -13.42 -11.43
CA LEU A 140 3.41 -13.12 -12.23
C LEU A 140 3.77 -13.02 -13.73
N PRO A 141 3.06 -13.75 -14.61
CA PRO A 141 3.11 -13.49 -16.05
C PRO A 141 2.37 -12.19 -16.39
N PHE A 142 2.75 -11.59 -17.51
CA PHE A 142 2.22 -10.28 -17.95
C PHE A 142 0.67 -10.25 -18.00
N GLU A 143 0.04 -11.31 -18.49
CA GLU A 143 -1.41 -11.41 -18.64
C GLU A 143 -2.13 -11.43 -17.28
N GLN A 144 -1.42 -11.83 -16.22
CA GLN A 144 -1.98 -11.97 -14.86
C GLN A 144 -1.63 -10.81 -13.92
N HIS A 145 -0.87 -9.79 -14.37
CA HIS A 145 -0.51 -8.63 -13.53
C HIS A 145 -1.75 -7.92 -12.96
N GLY A 146 -2.80 -7.75 -13.78
CA GLY A 146 -4.05 -7.13 -13.31
C GLY A 146 -4.75 -7.95 -12.23
N PHE A 147 -4.84 -9.27 -12.40
CA PHE A 147 -5.46 -10.16 -11.41
C PHE A 147 -4.63 -10.27 -10.13
N GLY A 148 -3.30 -10.30 -10.26
CA GLY A 148 -2.39 -10.21 -9.13
C GLY A 148 -2.60 -8.94 -8.30
N GLY A 149 -2.83 -7.80 -8.96
CA GLY A 149 -3.17 -6.55 -8.31
C GLY A 149 -4.49 -6.62 -7.54
N VAL A 150 -5.53 -7.24 -8.11
CA VAL A 150 -6.82 -7.46 -7.43
C VAL A 150 -6.65 -8.26 -6.14
N ILE A 151 -5.93 -9.39 -6.21
CA ILE A 151 -5.69 -10.25 -5.04
C ILE A 151 -4.94 -9.47 -3.95
N GLN A 152 -3.91 -8.71 -4.32
CA GLN A 152 -3.12 -7.93 -3.35
C GLN A 152 -3.95 -6.84 -2.67
N VAL A 153 -4.82 -6.15 -3.41
CA VAL A 153 -5.69 -5.11 -2.83
C VAL A 153 -6.70 -5.73 -1.88
N ILE A 154 -7.38 -6.81 -2.27
CA ILE A 154 -8.35 -7.49 -1.40
C ILE A 154 -7.65 -7.99 -0.13
N ALA A 155 -6.54 -8.71 -0.27
CA ALA A 155 -5.78 -9.21 0.86
C ALA A 155 -5.27 -8.08 1.76
N GLY A 156 -4.83 -6.95 1.16
CA GLY A 156 -4.43 -5.76 1.90
C GLY A 156 -5.57 -5.15 2.70
N ARG A 157 -6.79 -5.09 2.17
CA ARG A 157 -7.97 -4.61 2.91
C ARG A 157 -8.35 -5.53 4.07
N VAL A 158 -8.32 -6.85 3.85
CA VAL A 158 -8.49 -7.83 4.94
C VAL A 158 -7.40 -7.65 5.99
N GLY A 159 -6.15 -7.51 5.58
CA GLY A 159 -5.03 -7.23 6.49
C GLY A 159 -5.26 -5.97 7.33
N LYS A 160 -5.71 -4.87 6.71
CA LYS A 160 -6.05 -3.63 7.43
C LYS A 160 -7.14 -3.86 8.50
N MET A 161 -8.18 -4.64 8.19
CA MET A 161 -9.23 -4.97 9.16
C MET A 161 -8.69 -5.81 10.32
N LEU A 162 -7.81 -6.76 10.05
CA LEU A 162 -7.19 -7.61 11.09
C LEU A 162 -6.24 -6.80 11.97
N GLY A 163 -5.29 -6.07 11.41
CA GLY A 163 -4.26 -5.35 12.16
C GLY A 163 -4.77 -4.08 12.85
N GLY A 164 -5.77 -3.41 12.28
CA GLY A 164 -6.40 -2.24 12.88
C GLY A 164 -7.62 -2.62 13.73
N GLY A 165 -8.61 -3.23 13.11
CA GLY A 165 -9.91 -3.48 13.75
C GLY A 165 -9.88 -4.62 14.77
N LEU A 166 -9.48 -5.83 14.35
CA LEU A 166 -9.49 -7.01 15.23
C LEU A 166 -8.50 -6.85 16.40
N VAL A 167 -7.33 -6.29 16.15
CA VAL A 167 -6.33 -6.02 17.20
C VAL A 167 -6.90 -5.08 18.27
N LEU A 168 -7.57 -4.00 17.89
CA LEU A 168 -8.18 -3.07 18.85
C LEU A 168 -9.32 -3.72 19.63
N LEU A 169 -10.10 -4.59 18.98
CA LEU A 169 -11.15 -5.35 19.65
C LEU A 169 -10.55 -6.30 20.70
N ILE A 170 -9.50 -7.04 20.36
CA ILE A 170 -8.78 -7.90 21.32
C ILE A 170 -8.15 -7.07 22.45
N TYR A 171 -7.56 -5.92 22.12
CA TYR A 171 -7.02 -5.01 23.14
C TYR A 171 -8.09 -4.54 24.13
N HIS A 172 -9.25 -4.17 23.64
CA HIS A 172 -10.36 -3.71 24.48
C HIS A 172 -10.83 -4.76 25.49
N TYR A 173 -10.94 -6.02 25.07
CA TYR A 173 -11.45 -7.10 25.96
C TYR A 173 -10.35 -7.81 26.76
N TYR A 174 -9.14 -7.94 26.22
CA TYR A 174 -8.09 -8.78 26.78
C TYR A 174 -6.77 -8.05 27.06
N GLY A 175 -6.70 -6.76 26.75
CA GLY A 175 -5.55 -5.90 27.05
C GLY A 175 -4.38 -6.00 26.06
N TRP A 176 -3.29 -5.30 26.42
CA TRP A 176 -2.11 -5.11 25.58
C TRP A 176 -1.45 -6.41 25.13
N GLN A 177 -1.18 -7.31 26.07
CA GLN A 177 -0.46 -8.54 25.78
C GLN A 177 -1.20 -9.38 24.73
N SER A 178 -2.50 -9.60 24.91
CA SER A 178 -3.32 -10.41 23.98
C SER A 178 -3.39 -9.81 22.59
N ALA A 179 -3.43 -8.47 22.48
CA ALA A 179 -3.41 -7.79 21.18
C ALA A 179 -2.09 -8.01 20.43
N VAL A 180 -0.95 -7.94 21.13
CA VAL A 180 0.38 -8.19 20.57
C VAL A 180 0.59 -9.67 20.27
N ASP A 181 0.09 -10.58 21.11
CA ASP A 181 0.16 -12.03 20.91
C ASP A 181 -0.60 -12.45 19.64
N LEU A 182 -1.78 -11.86 19.38
CA LEU A 182 -2.51 -12.09 18.14
C LEU A 182 -1.64 -11.77 16.92
N MET A 183 -0.94 -10.64 16.93
CA MET A 183 -0.03 -10.26 15.84
C MET A 183 1.16 -11.21 15.72
N SER A 184 1.68 -11.69 16.86
CA SER A 184 2.76 -12.69 16.91
C SER A 184 2.32 -14.02 16.31
N VAL A 185 1.09 -14.45 16.57
CA VAL A 185 0.49 -15.65 15.95
C VAL A 185 0.38 -15.48 14.44
N PHE A 186 -0.08 -14.33 13.94
CA PHE A 186 -0.14 -14.07 12.49
C PHE A 186 1.26 -14.11 11.86
N ALA A 187 2.27 -13.54 12.51
CA ALA A 187 3.65 -13.61 12.05
C ALA A 187 4.18 -15.07 11.99
N LEU A 188 3.89 -15.85 13.03
CA LEU A 188 4.29 -17.27 13.09
C LEU A 188 3.63 -18.10 11.98
N LEU A 189 2.33 -17.95 11.77
CA LEU A 189 1.61 -18.64 10.69
C LEU A 189 2.19 -18.30 9.32
N LEU A 190 2.54 -17.01 9.12
CA LEU A 190 3.18 -16.59 7.87
C LEU A 190 4.58 -17.20 7.71
N ILE A 191 5.41 -17.25 8.76
CA ILE A 191 6.72 -17.88 8.74
C ILE A 191 6.59 -19.36 8.34
N LEU A 192 5.64 -20.07 8.92
CA LEU A 192 5.36 -21.46 8.57
C LEU A 192 4.98 -21.60 7.09
N GLN A 193 4.09 -20.75 6.59
CA GLN A 193 3.68 -20.78 5.18
C GLN A 193 4.85 -20.48 4.23
N ILE A 194 5.67 -19.44 4.51
CA ILE A 194 6.84 -19.11 3.69
C ILE A 194 7.87 -20.23 3.73
N SER A 195 8.05 -20.89 4.88
CA SER A 195 8.98 -21.99 5.03
C SER A 195 8.59 -23.22 4.22
N LEU A 196 7.30 -23.44 3.99
CA LEU A 196 6.78 -24.53 3.16
C LEU A 196 6.67 -24.16 1.66
N TYR A 197 6.78 -22.88 1.33
CA TYR A 197 6.67 -22.41 -0.05
C TYR A 197 7.97 -22.70 -0.82
N ALA A 198 7.86 -23.35 -1.97
CA ALA A 198 8.96 -23.54 -2.90
C ALA A 198 8.95 -22.42 -3.94
N GLU A 199 9.86 -21.45 -3.79
CA GLU A 199 9.98 -20.35 -4.76
C GLU A 199 10.42 -20.91 -6.13
N PRO A 200 9.71 -20.58 -7.23
CA PRO A 200 10.13 -20.99 -8.56
C PRO A 200 11.53 -20.45 -8.90
N VAL A 201 12.36 -21.31 -9.51
CA VAL A 201 13.71 -20.90 -9.94
C VAL A 201 13.56 -19.90 -11.10
N ILE A 202 13.85 -18.65 -10.82
CA ILE A 202 13.87 -17.60 -11.82
C ILE A 202 15.28 -17.57 -12.41
N VAL A 203 15.41 -17.97 -13.67
CA VAL A 203 16.66 -17.84 -14.41
C VAL A 203 16.89 -16.34 -14.67
N ALA A 204 17.65 -15.71 -13.78
CA ALA A 204 18.02 -14.32 -13.94
C ALA A 204 19.22 -14.22 -14.89
N GLU A 205 19.13 -13.34 -15.88
CA GLU A 205 20.27 -12.95 -16.70
C GLU A 205 21.42 -12.41 -15.81
N PRO A 206 22.69 -12.56 -16.24
CA PRO A 206 23.83 -12.05 -15.49
C PRO A 206 23.70 -10.55 -15.30
N GLN A 207 23.56 -10.14 -14.04
CA GLN A 207 23.30 -8.75 -13.66
C GLN A 207 24.54 -8.12 -13.05
N ASN A 208 24.69 -6.83 -13.28
CA ASN A 208 25.68 -6.04 -12.55
C ASN A 208 25.18 -5.82 -11.11
N ASN A 209 25.73 -6.60 -10.17
CA ASN A 209 25.34 -6.59 -8.75
C ASN A 209 26.14 -5.57 -7.90
N GLN A 210 26.86 -4.63 -8.53
CA GLN A 210 27.56 -3.58 -7.78
C GLN A 210 26.55 -2.62 -7.15
N LEU A 211 26.65 -2.36 -5.83
CA LEU A 211 25.74 -1.44 -5.13
C LEU A 211 25.66 -0.06 -5.80
N ARG A 212 26.83 0.45 -6.25
CA ARG A 212 26.87 1.73 -6.96
C ARG A 212 25.98 1.72 -8.20
N PHE A 213 26.00 0.64 -8.97
CA PHE A 213 25.13 0.47 -10.14
C PHE A 213 23.65 0.41 -9.74
N LEU A 214 23.30 -0.34 -8.69
CA LEU A 214 21.94 -0.48 -8.22
C LEU A 214 21.34 0.85 -7.72
N PHE A 215 22.16 1.68 -7.03
CA PHE A 215 21.72 3.03 -6.64
C PHE A 215 21.64 3.98 -7.82
N THR A 216 22.57 3.91 -8.78
CA THR A 216 22.50 4.75 -9.99
C THR A 216 21.36 4.35 -10.91
N ARG A 217 20.89 3.09 -10.83
CA ARG A 217 19.73 2.61 -11.58
C ARG A 217 18.46 3.41 -11.28
N PHE A 218 18.34 3.99 -10.07
CA PHE A 218 17.28 4.93 -9.75
C PHE A 218 17.12 6.01 -10.82
N PHE A 219 18.23 6.61 -11.27
CA PHE A 219 18.22 7.65 -12.29
C PHE A 219 18.14 7.06 -13.71
N HIS A 220 18.77 5.92 -13.96
CA HIS A 220 18.75 5.25 -15.25
C HIS A 220 17.39 4.65 -15.60
N PHE A 221 16.60 4.22 -14.60
CA PHE A 221 15.26 3.68 -14.81
C PHE A 221 14.38 4.64 -15.62
N TRP A 222 14.36 5.92 -15.25
CA TRP A 222 13.54 6.95 -15.91
C TRP A 222 14.08 7.41 -17.28
N ARG A 223 15.28 6.99 -17.64
CA ARG A 223 15.92 7.29 -18.94
C ARG A 223 15.82 6.14 -19.94
N GLN A 224 15.17 5.05 -19.59
CA GLN A 224 14.98 3.93 -20.49
C GLN A 224 14.07 4.32 -21.66
N PRO A 225 14.34 3.85 -22.92
CA PRO A 225 13.60 4.29 -24.11
C PRO A 225 12.10 3.99 -24.05
N HIS A 226 11.70 2.93 -23.33
CA HIS A 226 10.32 2.50 -23.17
C HIS A 226 9.62 3.13 -21.96
N ILE A 227 10.35 3.89 -21.11
CA ILE A 227 9.81 4.57 -19.93
C ILE A 227 9.83 6.07 -20.19
N SER A 228 8.65 6.65 -20.39
CA SER A 228 8.55 8.09 -20.61
C SER A 228 8.69 8.85 -19.29
N PHE A 229 9.36 9.99 -19.30
CA PHE A 229 9.37 10.94 -18.17
C PHE A 229 7.95 11.37 -17.75
N ARG A 230 6.99 11.29 -18.66
CA ARG A 230 5.56 11.49 -18.35
C ARG A 230 5.04 10.47 -17.34
N TRP A 231 5.55 9.23 -17.36
CA TRP A 231 5.18 8.20 -16.37
C TRP A 231 5.61 8.58 -14.97
N LEU A 232 6.82 9.12 -14.80
CA LEU A 232 7.28 9.64 -13.51
C LEU A 232 6.34 10.73 -12.96
N ILE A 233 5.97 11.69 -13.81
CA ILE A 233 5.05 12.76 -13.44
C ILE A 233 3.68 12.18 -13.05
N LEU A 234 3.13 11.29 -13.86
CA LEU A 234 1.85 10.64 -13.57
C LEU A 234 1.87 9.88 -12.24
N LEU A 235 2.92 9.10 -11.97
CA LEU A 235 3.08 8.38 -10.70
C LEU A 235 3.13 9.33 -9.51
N LEU A 236 3.89 10.42 -9.61
CA LEU A 236 4.01 11.39 -8.52
C LEU A 236 2.66 12.05 -8.19
N PHE A 237 1.85 12.33 -9.21
CA PHE A 237 0.62 13.09 -9.05
C PHE A 237 -0.63 12.23 -8.87
N ILE A 238 -0.65 10.96 -9.30
CA ILE A 238 -1.86 10.13 -9.41
C ILE A 238 -2.62 9.95 -8.07
N PHE A 239 -1.91 9.88 -6.95
CA PHE A 239 -2.52 9.75 -5.63
C PHE A 239 -2.64 11.06 -4.85
N ILE A 240 -2.20 12.19 -5.39
CA ILE A 240 -2.31 13.49 -4.74
C ILE A 240 -3.77 13.81 -4.38
N PRO A 241 -4.75 13.76 -5.32
CA PRO A 241 -6.13 14.10 -5.01
C PRO A 241 -6.71 13.23 -3.89
N SER A 242 -6.51 11.90 -4.00
CA SER A 242 -6.98 10.97 -2.98
C SER A 242 -6.28 11.17 -1.63
N GLY A 243 -4.96 11.43 -1.62
CA GLY A 243 -4.20 11.70 -0.40
C GLY A 243 -4.69 12.95 0.32
N MET A 244 -5.00 14.03 -0.42
CA MET A 244 -5.56 15.26 0.13
C MET A 244 -6.93 15.05 0.78
N VAL A 245 -7.82 14.30 0.14
CA VAL A 245 -9.18 14.08 0.66
C VAL A 245 -9.16 13.08 1.82
N VAL A 246 -8.41 11.99 1.71
CA VAL A 246 -8.32 10.96 2.78
C VAL A 246 -7.78 11.55 4.08
N SER A 247 -6.80 12.46 4.01
CA SER A 247 -6.26 13.14 5.21
C SER A 247 -7.32 13.99 5.92
N SER A 248 -8.34 14.47 5.21
CA SER A 248 -9.41 15.29 5.76
C SER A 248 -10.56 14.49 6.40
N PHE A 249 -10.64 13.16 6.21
CA PHE A 249 -11.79 12.36 6.67
C PHE A 249 -12.04 12.51 8.17
N ILE A 250 -11.05 12.18 8.99
CA ILE A 250 -11.19 12.21 10.45
C ILE A 250 -11.49 13.63 10.97
N PRO A 251 -10.71 14.67 10.59
CA PRO A 251 -11.03 16.04 10.99
C PRO A 251 -12.44 16.49 10.57
N ARG A 252 -12.85 16.14 9.34
CA ARG A 252 -14.17 16.55 8.84
C ARG A 252 -15.32 15.84 9.55
N LEU A 253 -15.22 14.54 9.74
CA LEU A 253 -16.22 13.75 10.45
C LEU A 253 -16.37 14.23 11.91
N ASN A 254 -15.26 14.53 12.59
CA ASN A 254 -15.31 15.12 13.93
C ASN A 254 -15.99 16.49 13.93
N ALA A 255 -15.69 17.36 12.96
CA ALA A 255 -16.30 18.67 12.82
C ALA A 255 -17.83 18.60 12.55
N LEU A 256 -18.28 17.50 11.95
CA LEU A 256 -19.71 17.19 11.73
C LEU A 256 -20.38 16.53 12.92
N GLY A 257 -19.70 16.36 14.06
CA GLY A 257 -20.26 15.77 15.28
C GLY A 257 -20.34 14.24 15.30
N TRP A 258 -19.64 13.54 14.39
CA TRP A 258 -19.61 12.08 14.43
C TRP A 258 -18.86 11.58 15.67
N SER A 259 -19.41 10.58 16.34
CA SER A 259 -18.70 9.92 17.44
C SER A 259 -17.52 9.10 16.91
N SER A 260 -16.47 8.94 17.73
CA SER A 260 -15.31 8.10 17.38
C SER A 260 -15.69 6.67 16.99
N GLN A 261 -16.76 6.14 17.58
CA GLN A 261 -17.30 4.82 17.25
C GLN A 261 -17.84 4.78 15.80
N HIS A 262 -18.66 5.76 15.39
CA HIS A 262 -19.20 5.81 14.03
C HIS A 262 -18.10 6.05 13.00
N ILE A 263 -17.11 6.90 13.31
CA ILE A 263 -15.91 7.11 12.46
C ILE A 263 -15.14 5.82 12.29
N GLY A 264 -14.91 5.10 13.40
CA GLY A 264 -14.22 3.80 13.39
C GLY A 264 -14.98 2.77 12.55
N LEU A 265 -16.29 2.64 12.69
CA LEU A 265 -17.12 1.73 11.89
C LEU A 265 -17.05 2.09 10.39
N LEU A 266 -17.19 3.36 10.04
CA LEU A 266 -17.16 3.79 8.65
C LEU A 266 -15.78 3.49 8.00
N LEU A 267 -14.68 3.90 8.64
CA LEU A 267 -13.35 3.86 8.04
C LEU A 267 -12.62 2.52 8.21
N SER A 268 -12.99 1.72 9.24
CA SER A 268 -12.31 0.44 9.52
C SER A 268 -13.13 -0.79 9.13
N VAL A 269 -14.44 -0.65 8.90
CA VAL A 269 -15.31 -1.76 8.52
C VAL A 269 -15.97 -1.51 7.17
N PHE A 270 -16.81 -0.48 7.05
CA PHE A 270 -17.59 -0.25 5.83
C PHE A 270 -16.72 0.10 4.63
N GLU A 271 -15.74 1.00 4.80
CA GLU A 271 -14.80 1.38 3.73
C GLU A 271 -14.03 0.17 3.17
N PRO A 272 -13.36 -0.66 3.99
CA PRO A 272 -12.67 -1.84 3.48
C PRO A 272 -13.62 -2.88 2.86
N LEU A 273 -14.82 -3.10 3.42
CA LEU A 273 -15.79 -4.03 2.86
C LEU A 273 -16.27 -3.60 1.48
N CYS A 274 -16.60 -2.31 1.29
CA CYS A 274 -16.93 -1.77 -0.02
C CYS A 274 -15.76 -1.94 -1.00
N ALA A 275 -14.55 -1.62 -0.57
CA ALA A 275 -13.35 -1.82 -1.40
C ALA A 275 -13.19 -3.29 -1.84
N ILE A 276 -13.32 -4.24 -0.93
CA ILE A 276 -13.24 -5.68 -1.22
C ILE A 276 -14.32 -6.10 -2.22
N ALA A 277 -15.56 -5.67 -2.02
CA ALA A 277 -16.69 -6.04 -2.87
C ALA A 277 -16.51 -5.57 -4.32
N PHE A 278 -15.96 -4.37 -4.53
CA PHE A 278 -15.85 -3.77 -5.86
C PHE A 278 -14.48 -3.99 -6.53
N THR A 279 -13.42 -4.33 -5.81
CA THR A 279 -12.08 -4.57 -6.40
C THR A 279 -12.08 -5.63 -7.52
N PRO A 280 -12.84 -6.75 -7.46
CA PRO A 280 -12.87 -7.73 -8.55
C PRO A 280 -13.31 -7.15 -9.90
N LEU A 281 -14.10 -6.07 -9.91
CA LEU A 281 -14.54 -5.39 -11.11
C LEU A 281 -13.34 -4.87 -11.93
N SER A 282 -12.29 -4.38 -11.28
CA SER A 282 -11.07 -3.96 -11.98
C SER A 282 -10.41 -5.13 -12.72
N GLY A 283 -10.37 -6.32 -12.12
CA GLY A 283 -9.85 -7.53 -12.75
C GLY A 283 -10.66 -7.96 -13.98
N ILE A 284 -11.99 -7.84 -13.92
CA ILE A 284 -12.89 -8.12 -15.05
C ILE A 284 -12.65 -7.12 -16.18
N LEU A 285 -12.54 -5.84 -15.86
CA LEU A 285 -12.29 -4.77 -16.82
C LEU A 285 -10.91 -4.93 -17.48
N LEU A 286 -9.88 -5.25 -16.72
CA LEU A 286 -8.51 -5.45 -17.21
C LEU A 286 -8.34 -6.68 -18.12
N LYS A 287 -9.28 -7.63 -18.09
CA LYS A 287 -9.32 -8.74 -19.07
C LYS A 287 -9.85 -8.32 -20.43
N LYS A 288 -10.73 -7.30 -20.48
CA LYS A 288 -11.42 -6.88 -21.70
C LYS A 288 -10.83 -5.63 -22.35
N TYR A 289 -10.24 -4.77 -21.54
CA TYR A 289 -9.79 -3.44 -21.95
C TYR A 289 -8.33 -3.18 -21.57
N SER A 290 -7.71 -2.23 -22.25
CA SER A 290 -6.33 -1.83 -21.96
C SER A 290 -6.23 -1.24 -20.53
N ARG A 291 -5.10 -1.47 -19.87
CA ARG A 291 -4.83 -0.97 -18.50
C ARG A 291 -4.97 0.54 -18.40
N VAL A 292 -4.53 1.24 -19.44
CA VAL A 292 -4.61 2.70 -19.51
C VAL A 292 -6.07 3.16 -19.63
N SER A 293 -6.88 2.52 -20.49
CA SER A 293 -8.30 2.87 -20.64
C SER A 293 -9.10 2.64 -19.35
N VAL A 294 -8.88 1.50 -18.68
CA VAL A 294 -9.54 1.22 -17.39
C VAL A 294 -9.14 2.26 -16.35
N SER A 295 -7.85 2.59 -16.25
CA SER A 295 -7.38 3.64 -15.33
C SER A 295 -8.01 4.99 -15.62
N GLN A 296 -8.22 5.37 -16.88
CA GLN A 296 -8.90 6.62 -17.27
C GLN A 296 -10.35 6.66 -16.80
N TRP A 297 -11.10 5.57 -16.97
CA TRP A 297 -12.50 5.49 -16.51
C TRP A 297 -12.60 5.59 -14.99
N VAL A 298 -11.68 4.91 -14.29
CA VAL A 298 -11.63 4.95 -12.83
C VAL A 298 -11.25 6.34 -12.33
N LEU A 299 -10.28 7.02 -12.95
CA LEU A 299 -9.93 8.40 -12.61
C LEU A 299 -11.12 9.35 -12.85
N LEU A 300 -11.88 9.16 -13.92
CA LEU A 300 -13.09 9.95 -14.16
C LEU A 300 -14.15 9.71 -13.06
N SER A 301 -14.31 8.46 -12.62
CA SER A 301 -15.19 8.12 -11.50
C SER A 301 -14.71 8.73 -10.18
N GLN A 302 -13.39 8.87 -9.97
CA GLN A 302 -12.85 9.59 -8.80
C GLN A 302 -13.17 11.08 -8.85
N ILE A 303 -13.09 11.71 -10.03
CA ILE A 303 -13.48 13.13 -10.19
C ILE A 303 -14.94 13.30 -9.77
N PHE A 304 -15.82 12.38 -10.17
CA PHE A 304 -17.22 12.41 -9.74
C PHE A 304 -17.35 12.29 -8.21
N ALA A 305 -16.57 11.42 -7.56
CA ALA A 305 -16.54 11.32 -6.10
C ALA A 305 -16.10 12.64 -5.45
N PHE A 306 -15.09 13.32 -6.01
CA PHE A 306 -14.65 14.64 -5.50
C PHE A 306 -15.72 15.72 -5.68
N CYS A 307 -16.46 15.71 -6.78
CA CYS A 307 -17.61 16.60 -6.96
C CYS A 307 -18.72 16.36 -5.92
N LEU A 308 -18.92 15.11 -5.49
CA LEU A 308 -19.87 14.81 -4.40
C LEU A 308 -19.41 15.34 -3.04
N PHE A 309 -18.08 15.40 -2.76
CA PHE A 309 -17.60 16.10 -1.56
C PHE A 309 -17.93 17.60 -1.62
N ILE A 310 -17.75 18.24 -2.79
CA ILE A 310 -18.11 19.64 -2.97
C ILE A 310 -19.61 19.84 -2.78
N LEU A 311 -20.43 19.01 -3.41
CA LEU A 311 -21.90 19.08 -3.30
C LEU A 311 -22.34 18.91 -1.84
N PHE A 312 -21.72 17.95 -1.12
CA PHE A 312 -22.00 17.74 0.30
C PHE A 312 -21.75 19.01 1.13
N GLU A 313 -20.67 19.75 0.86
CA GLU A 313 -20.34 20.97 1.60
C GLU A 313 -21.36 22.11 1.38
N TYR A 314 -22.04 22.13 0.23
CA TYR A 314 -23.04 23.16 -0.06
C TYR A 314 -24.46 22.79 0.40
N VAL A 315 -24.83 21.52 0.35
CA VAL A 315 -26.23 21.08 0.52
C VAL A 315 -26.39 20.02 1.59
N GLY A 316 -25.33 19.28 1.90
CA GLY A 316 -25.40 18.06 2.72
C GLY A 316 -25.08 18.28 4.19
N THR A 317 -24.65 19.47 4.62
CA THR A 317 -24.18 19.73 5.99
C THR A 317 -25.30 19.59 7.04
N ASP A 318 -26.56 19.82 6.66
CA ASP A 318 -27.72 19.61 7.51
C ASP A 318 -28.00 18.11 7.80
N PHE A 319 -27.43 17.24 6.95
CA PHE A 319 -27.52 15.78 7.08
C PHE A 319 -26.13 15.16 7.17
N PRO A 320 -25.44 15.24 8.32
CA PRO A 320 -24.03 14.88 8.47
C PRO A 320 -23.66 13.47 7.98
N TYR A 321 -24.62 12.53 8.02
CA TYR A 321 -24.35 11.15 7.59
C TYR A 321 -24.22 10.98 6.07
N LEU A 322 -24.69 11.95 5.27
CA LEU A 322 -24.56 11.90 3.81
C LEU A 322 -23.11 11.94 3.34
N ILE A 323 -22.18 12.45 4.15
CA ILE A 323 -20.74 12.42 3.84
C ILE A 323 -20.17 11.00 3.65
N ALA A 324 -20.84 10.00 4.21
CA ALA A 324 -20.45 8.60 4.02
C ALA A 324 -20.49 8.18 2.54
N ILE A 325 -21.42 8.75 1.75
CA ILE A 325 -21.58 8.43 0.32
C ILE A 325 -20.31 8.77 -0.48
N PRO A 326 -19.81 10.01 -0.51
CA PRO A 326 -18.58 10.32 -1.23
C PRO A 326 -17.35 9.62 -0.66
N ILE A 327 -17.28 9.38 0.67
CA ILE A 327 -16.19 8.61 1.29
C ILE A 327 -16.16 7.18 0.75
N LEU A 328 -17.29 6.48 0.75
CA LEU A 328 -17.37 5.10 0.25
C LEU A 328 -17.12 5.04 -1.26
N LEU A 329 -17.66 5.98 -2.03
CA LEU A 329 -17.42 6.04 -3.47
C LEU A 329 -15.94 6.28 -3.80
N LEU A 330 -15.28 7.19 -3.08
CA LEU A 330 -13.84 7.40 -3.24
C LEU A 330 -13.03 6.14 -2.90
N SER A 331 -13.43 5.41 -1.86
CA SER A 331 -12.78 4.16 -1.50
C SER A 331 -12.94 3.09 -2.58
N ILE A 332 -14.15 2.95 -3.14
CA ILE A 332 -14.42 2.04 -4.26
C ILE A 332 -13.54 2.39 -5.45
N THR A 333 -13.54 3.64 -5.90
CA THR A 333 -12.77 4.07 -7.06
C THR A 333 -11.26 3.96 -6.81
N TYR A 334 -10.77 4.24 -5.60
CA TYR A 334 -9.39 4.00 -5.22
C TYR A 334 -9.03 2.51 -5.28
N ALA A 335 -9.91 1.64 -4.79
CA ALA A 335 -9.72 0.19 -4.82
C ALA A 335 -9.73 -0.39 -6.25
N LEU A 336 -10.41 0.26 -7.18
CA LEU A 336 -10.37 -0.06 -8.62
C LEU A 336 -9.08 0.45 -9.29
N LEU A 337 -8.58 1.62 -8.88
CA LEU A 337 -7.38 2.24 -9.48
C LEU A 337 -6.09 1.48 -9.14
N VAL A 338 -5.95 1.06 -7.88
CA VAL A 338 -4.70 0.46 -7.39
C VAL A 338 -4.30 -0.81 -8.17
N PRO A 339 -5.18 -1.78 -8.48
CA PRO A 339 -4.81 -2.94 -9.29
C PRO A 339 -4.37 -2.56 -10.72
N CYS A 340 -5.02 -1.55 -11.31
CA CYS A 340 -4.66 -1.07 -12.65
C CYS A 340 -3.26 -0.45 -12.63
N LEU A 341 -2.98 0.38 -11.65
CA LEU A 341 -1.68 1.01 -11.48
C LEU A 341 -0.59 -0.01 -11.17
N LEU A 342 -0.88 -0.97 -10.28
CA LEU A 342 0.05 -2.06 -9.98
C LEU A 342 0.40 -2.87 -11.23
N ALA A 343 -0.59 -3.19 -12.07
CA ALA A 343 -0.36 -3.88 -13.31
C ALA A 343 0.59 -3.10 -14.23
N ILE A 344 0.41 -1.78 -14.38
CA ILE A 344 1.30 -0.94 -15.19
C ILE A 344 2.70 -0.85 -14.57
N ILE A 345 2.81 -0.73 -13.25
CA ILE A 345 4.10 -0.74 -12.54
C ILE A 345 4.86 -2.04 -12.81
N LEU A 346 4.17 -3.19 -12.72
CA LEU A 346 4.77 -4.49 -12.99
C LEU A 346 5.19 -4.65 -14.45
N ASP A 347 4.41 -4.08 -15.41
CA ASP A 347 4.76 -4.11 -16.83
C ASP A 347 6.06 -3.36 -17.14
N TYR A 348 6.29 -2.23 -16.46
CA TYR A 348 7.52 -1.46 -16.61
C TYR A 348 8.68 -1.98 -15.77
N SER A 349 8.42 -2.92 -14.85
CA SER A 349 9.47 -3.50 -14.00
C SER A 349 10.16 -4.68 -14.70
N SER A 350 11.48 -4.69 -14.73
CA SER A 350 12.22 -5.81 -15.28
C SER A 350 12.29 -6.97 -14.29
N LYS A 351 12.14 -8.22 -14.75
CA LYS A 351 12.33 -9.41 -13.90
C LYS A 351 13.73 -9.50 -13.31
N ALA A 352 14.71 -8.94 -14.00
CA ALA A 352 16.11 -8.89 -13.58
C ALA A 352 16.36 -8.02 -12.34
N TYR A 353 15.56 -6.93 -12.18
CA TYR A 353 15.61 -5.99 -11.05
C TYR A 353 14.22 -5.75 -10.47
N ALA A 354 13.51 -6.85 -10.25
CA ALA A 354 12.10 -6.86 -9.91
C ALA A 354 11.75 -5.99 -8.69
N THR A 355 12.50 -6.15 -7.60
CA THR A 355 12.30 -5.37 -6.37
C THR A 355 12.61 -3.90 -6.58
N LEU A 356 13.73 -3.62 -7.23
CA LEU A 356 14.21 -2.25 -7.39
C LEU A 356 13.25 -1.42 -8.26
N ASP A 357 12.94 -1.92 -9.46
CA ASP A 357 12.12 -1.20 -10.44
C ASP A 357 10.68 -0.99 -9.93
N SER A 358 10.08 -2.00 -9.30
CA SER A 358 8.72 -1.90 -8.75
C SER A 358 8.66 -1.03 -7.49
N SER A 359 9.60 -1.20 -6.55
CA SER A 359 9.66 -0.41 -5.31
C SER A 359 9.91 1.07 -5.58
N LEU A 360 10.74 1.38 -6.58
CA LEU A 360 11.00 2.75 -7.01
C LEU A 360 9.73 3.46 -7.46
N GLN A 361 8.97 2.84 -8.35
CA GLN A 361 7.72 3.38 -8.86
C GLN A 361 6.69 3.58 -7.74
N PHE A 362 6.54 2.59 -6.85
CA PHE A 362 5.66 2.69 -5.69
C PHE A 362 6.07 3.81 -4.73
N SER A 363 7.36 3.97 -4.46
CA SER A 363 7.87 5.03 -3.58
C SER A 363 7.53 6.41 -4.10
N VAL A 364 7.65 6.63 -5.42
CA VAL A 364 7.29 7.90 -6.06
C VAL A 364 5.79 8.18 -5.92
N ALA A 365 4.94 7.18 -6.18
CA ALA A 365 3.49 7.33 -6.06
C ALA A 365 3.04 7.64 -4.62
N LEU A 366 3.62 6.95 -3.64
CA LEU A 366 3.32 7.19 -2.23
C LEU A 366 3.83 8.54 -1.73
N LEU A 367 5.02 8.97 -2.19
CA LEU A 367 5.58 10.28 -1.82
C LEU A 367 4.60 11.40 -2.17
N GLY A 368 4.04 11.39 -3.39
CA GLY A 368 3.03 12.36 -3.81
C GLY A 368 1.81 12.37 -2.87
N ALA A 369 1.28 11.21 -2.53
CA ALA A 369 0.12 11.09 -1.65
C ALA A 369 0.36 11.62 -0.23
N TYR A 370 1.50 11.26 0.39
CA TYR A 370 1.82 11.70 1.76
C TYR A 370 2.09 13.19 1.85
N LEU A 371 2.87 13.75 0.91
CA LEU A 371 3.12 15.19 0.85
C LEU A 371 1.83 15.96 0.65
N ALA A 372 0.96 15.48 -0.23
CA ALA A 372 -0.34 16.09 -0.49
C ALA A 372 -1.26 16.06 0.72
N GLY A 373 -1.31 14.94 1.45
CA GLY A 373 -2.08 14.85 2.70
C GLY A 373 -1.62 15.86 3.76
N PHE A 374 -0.29 16.00 3.92
CA PHE A 374 0.27 16.99 4.84
C PHE A 374 -0.08 18.44 4.44
N ILE A 375 0.04 18.77 3.16
CA ILE A 375 -0.29 20.09 2.62
C ILE A 375 -1.79 20.36 2.75
N SER A 376 -2.63 19.37 2.47
CA SER A 376 -4.10 19.47 2.53
C SER A 376 -4.59 19.93 3.89
N LEU A 377 -4.09 19.35 4.98
CA LEU A 377 -4.51 19.74 6.34
C LEU A 377 -4.19 21.21 6.65
N ARG A 378 -3.07 21.72 6.15
CA ARG A 378 -2.71 23.14 6.29
C ARG A 378 -3.64 24.03 5.46
N LEU A 379 -3.92 23.65 4.22
CA LEU A 379 -4.83 24.38 3.33
C LEU A 379 -6.26 24.39 3.88
N ILE A 380 -6.74 23.29 4.45
CA ILE A 380 -8.06 23.22 5.09
C ILE A 380 -8.14 24.21 6.26
N ASN A 381 -7.10 24.30 7.06
CA ASN A 381 -7.06 25.21 8.20
C ASN A 381 -7.11 26.70 7.78
N THR A 382 -6.58 27.03 6.60
CA THR A 382 -6.53 28.41 6.09
C THR A 382 -7.70 28.77 5.18
N TRP A 383 -8.11 27.85 4.30
CA TRP A 383 -9.08 28.12 3.22
C TRP A 383 -10.38 27.32 3.33
N GLY A 384 -10.49 26.43 4.33
CA GLY A 384 -11.66 25.58 4.54
C GLY A 384 -11.74 24.37 3.59
N TYR A 385 -12.70 23.49 3.87
CA TYR A 385 -12.89 22.22 3.15
C TYR A 385 -13.32 22.44 1.70
N VAL A 386 -14.27 23.31 1.44
CA VAL A 386 -14.82 23.60 0.09
C VAL A 386 -13.71 23.96 -0.89
N THR A 387 -12.87 24.93 -0.53
CA THR A 387 -11.76 25.38 -1.38
C THR A 387 -10.79 24.25 -1.70
N VAL A 388 -10.44 23.44 -0.70
CA VAL A 388 -9.52 22.31 -0.89
C VAL A 388 -10.15 21.25 -1.80
N TYR A 389 -11.44 20.95 -1.67
CA TYR A 389 -12.11 19.97 -2.56
C TYR A 389 -12.20 20.47 -4.01
N TRP A 390 -12.33 21.78 -4.24
CA TRP A 390 -12.20 22.36 -5.58
C TRP A 390 -10.79 22.20 -6.15
N ILE A 391 -9.76 22.49 -5.37
CA ILE A 391 -8.35 22.31 -5.77
C ILE A 391 -8.10 20.85 -6.13
N VAL A 392 -8.54 19.90 -5.29
CA VAL A 392 -8.45 18.45 -5.52
C VAL A 392 -9.10 18.05 -6.83
N THR A 393 -10.30 18.56 -7.11
CA THR A 393 -11.05 18.23 -8.33
C THR A 393 -10.34 18.74 -9.58
N ILE A 394 -9.78 19.97 -9.54
CA ILE A 394 -8.99 20.53 -10.64
C ILE A 394 -7.71 19.71 -10.88
N ILE A 395 -6.99 19.35 -9.82
CA ILE A 395 -5.79 18.51 -9.93
C ILE A 395 -6.17 17.14 -10.53
N ALA A 396 -7.24 16.52 -10.06
CA ALA A 396 -7.70 15.21 -10.56
C ALA A 396 -8.07 15.27 -12.05
N PHE A 397 -8.76 16.35 -12.48
CA PHE A 397 -9.08 16.56 -13.89
C PHE A 397 -7.82 16.74 -14.75
N THR A 398 -6.85 17.49 -14.26
CA THR A 398 -5.56 17.67 -14.93
C THR A 398 -4.83 16.35 -15.10
N ILE A 399 -4.78 15.51 -14.05
CA ILE A 399 -4.16 14.17 -14.09
C ILE A 399 -4.89 13.28 -15.10
N TRP A 400 -6.22 13.27 -15.08
CA TRP A 400 -7.02 12.49 -16.04
C TRP A 400 -6.73 12.90 -17.49
N TYR A 401 -6.63 14.22 -17.77
CA TYR A 401 -6.30 14.72 -19.09
C TYR A 401 -4.89 14.32 -19.54
N PHE A 402 -3.91 14.42 -18.65
CA PHE A 402 -2.55 13.94 -18.92
C PHE A 402 -2.50 12.43 -19.17
N PHE A 403 -3.26 11.67 -18.41
CA PHE A 403 -3.35 10.22 -18.59
C PHE A 403 -4.00 9.85 -19.95
N LYS A 404 -5.01 10.62 -20.39
CA LYS A 404 -5.62 10.48 -21.71
C LYS A 404 -4.60 10.74 -22.83
N SER A 405 -3.79 11.78 -22.72
CA SER A 405 -2.75 12.10 -23.71
C SER A 405 -1.60 11.07 -23.74
N TYR A 406 -1.40 10.32 -22.66
CA TYR A 406 -0.43 9.24 -22.58
C TYR A 406 -0.83 8.07 -23.48
N ASN A 407 -2.11 7.71 -23.50
CA ASN A 407 -2.64 6.60 -24.30
C ASN A 407 -2.57 6.83 -25.82
N GLN A 408 -2.56 8.09 -26.27
CA GLN A 408 -2.50 8.42 -27.70
C GLN A 408 -1.10 8.27 -28.34
N LYS A 409 -0.07 8.00 -27.52
CA LYS A 409 1.34 7.96 -27.96
C LYS A 409 2.04 6.62 -27.65
N SER A 410 1.39 5.68 -26.96
CA SER A 410 1.84 4.31 -26.70
C SER A 410 1.14 3.32 -27.61
#